data_93ccb222fe0cb9bd2936f0acb285586b
#
_entry.id   93ccb222fe0cb9bd2936f0acb285586b
#
_cell.length_a   1.000
_cell.length_b   1.000
_cell.length_c   1.000
_cell.angle_alpha   90.00
_cell.angle_beta   90.00
_cell.angle_gamma   90.00
#
_symmetry.space_group_name_H-M   'P 1'
#
loop_
_entity.id
_entity.type
_entity.pdbx_description
1 polymer ?
#
loop_
_entity_poly.entity_id
_entity_poly.type
_entity_poly.pdbx_seq_one_letter_code
_entity_poly.pdbx_strand_id
1 'polypeptide(L)'
;MRYFWILAILLLAVACARTSPSKKIGNDASLQLLSLPPATLGRSLSLSQLVTGEHGGKIYKIRYELDITPERLAIVGLASMGATLFSIIQEKGKLTIENRIKRPSNLDLRYTLSDLYLTYWPSKVLNEALSRINFQFYEAPDRSVRRILSLKGDTIAEVIYSAAHQQNRDILIEHFDIPYRLRIKTVSGGDVP
;
A
#
# COMPACT_ATOMS: atom_id res chain seq x y z
N MET A 1 -47.08 -48.89 11.11
CA MET A 1 -45.74 -48.85 10.49
C MET A 1 -45.67 -47.83 9.36
N ARG A 2 -46.03 -46.56 9.62
CA ARG A 2 -46.00 -45.51 8.54
C ARG A 2 -45.38 -44.19 8.97
N TYR A 3 -44.76 -44.12 10.17
CA TYR A 3 -44.14 -42.89 10.68
C TYR A 3 -42.63 -42.97 10.91
N PHE A 4 -41.99 -44.07 10.51
CA PHE A 4 -40.56 -44.30 10.71
C PHE A 4 -39.67 -43.74 9.58
N TRP A 5 -40.26 -43.27 8.49
CA TRP A 5 -39.53 -42.77 7.32
C TRP A 5 -39.39 -41.27 7.22
N ILE A 6 -40.04 -40.51 8.12
CA ILE A 6 -39.99 -39.03 8.10
C ILE A 6 -38.88 -38.46 8.99
N LEU A 7 -38.31 -39.27 9.90
CA LEU A 7 -37.27 -38.81 10.83
C LEU A 7 -35.84 -38.89 10.27
N ALA A 8 -35.64 -39.50 9.09
CA ALA A 8 -34.32 -39.74 8.51
C ALA A 8 -33.83 -38.61 7.55
N ILE A 9 -34.66 -37.63 7.21
CA ILE A 9 -34.34 -36.60 6.19
C ILE A 9 -33.92 -35.26 6.84
N LEU A 10 -34.04 -35.12 8.17
CA LEU A 10 -33.76 -33.82 8.84
C LEU A 10 -32.33 -33.68 9.42
N LEU A 11 -31.41 -34.60 9.13
CA LEU A 11 -30.07 -34.67 9.73
C LEU A 11 -28.91 -34.35 8.74
N LEU A 12 -29.20 -33.85 7.52
CA LEU A 12 -28.16 -33.61 6.50
C LEU A 12 -27.95 -32.17 6.08
N ALA A 13 -28.41 -31.17 6.85
CA ALA A 13 -28.27 -29.76 6.51
C ALA A 13 -27.41 -28.97 7.51
N VAL A 14 -26.43 -29.58 8.18
CA VAL A 14 -25.41 -28.87 8.98
C VAL A 14 -24.05 -29.23 8.45
N ALA A 15 -23.74 -28.78 7.24
CA ALA A 15 -22.40 -28.88 6.69
C ALA A 15 -21.99 -27.53 6.09
N CYS A 16 -20.91 -26.97 6.67
CA CYS A 16 -19.99 -26.01 6.06
C CYS A 16 -20.43 -24.56 5.94
N ALA A 17 -20.62 -23.89 7.06
CA ALA A 17 -20.14 -22.52 7.17
C ALA A 17 -18.85 -22.51 8.00
N ARG A 18 -17.77 -23.08 7.47
CA ARG A 18 -16.41 -22.74 7.92
C ARG A 18 -16.08 -21.39 7.32
N THR A 19 -16.56 -20.32 7.93
CA THR A 19 -15.92 -19.04 7.83
C THR A 19 -14.55 -19.18 8.47
N SER A 20 -13.52 -19.38 7.64
CA SER A 20 -12.15 -19.22 8.08
C SER A 20 -12.05 -17.82 8.68
N PRO A 21 -11.60 -17.66 9.93
CA PRO A 21 -11.33 -16.33 10.45
C PRO A 21 -10.23 -15.75 9.59
N SER A 22 -10.56 -14.74 8.79
CA SER A 22 -9.57 -13.88 8.13
C SER A 22 -8.72 -13.29 9.23
N LYS A 23 -7.57 -13.93 9.52
CA LYS A 23 -6.57 -13.39 10.43
C LYS A 23 -6.10 -12.09 9.80
N LYS A 24 -6.46 -10.95 10.39
CA LYS A 24 -5.92 -9.63 10.04
C LYS A 24 -4.40 -9.69 10.24
N ILE A 25 -3.70 -10.07 9.19
CA ILE A 25 -2.25 -10.01 9.09
C ILE A 25 -2.01 -8.70 8.37
N GLY A 26 -1.27 -7.77 8.91
CA GLY A 26 -0.77 -6.71 8.06
C GLY A 26 -0.69 -5.30 8.63
N ASN A 27 -1.54 -4.92 9.58
CA ASN A 27 -1.49 -3.55 10.12
C ASN A 27 -0.11 -3.19 10.70
N ASP A 28 0.61 -4.17 11.28
CA ASP A 28 1.91 -3.94 11.90
C ASP A 28 3.03 -3.75 10.89
N ALA A 29 3.02 -4.45 9.75
CA ALA A 29 4.06 -4.35 8.72
C ALA A 29 4.12 -2.95 8.11
N SER A 30 2.97 -2.39 7.72
CA SER A 30 2.89 -1.05 7.15
C SER A 30 3.33 0.02 8.16
N LEU A 31 3.00 -0.15 9.43
CA LEU A 31 3.39 0.79 10.49
C LEU A 31 4.89 0.76 10.76
N GLN A 32 5.52 -0.39 10.68
CA GLN A 32 6.97 -0.53 10.87
C GLN A 32 7.77 0.13 9.74
N LEU A 33 7.29 0.13 8.52
CA LEU A 33 7.92 0.85 7.40
C LEU A 33 7.96 2.37 7.60
N LEU A 34 7.08 2.92 8.44
CA LEU A 34 7.10 4.35 8.81
C LEU A 34 8.41 4.80 9.46
N SER A 35 9.21 3.91 9.98
CA SER A 35 10.49 4.20 10.62
C SER A 35 11.67 4.35 9.64
N LEU A 36 11.46 4.19 8.32
CA LEU A 36 12.53 4.35 7.34
C LEU A 36 12.94 5.82 7.20
N PRO A 37 14.20 6.18 7.54
CA PRO A 37 14.67 7.55 7.36
C PRO A 37 14.70 7.94 5.89
N PRO A 38 14.35 9.18 5.51
CA PRO A 38 14.41 9.65 4.11
C PRO A 38 15.77 9.45 3.46
N ALA A 39 16.87 9.63 4.20
CA ALA A 39 18.24 9.41 3.73
C ALA A 39 18.48 7.99 3.16
N THR A 40 17.71 6.99 3.61
CA THR A 40 17.85 5.61 3.15
C THR A 40 17.31 5.39 1.72
N LEU A 41 16.62 6.37 1.13
CA LEU A 41 16.28 6.37 -0.30
C LEU A 41 17.56 6.44 -1.16
N GLY A 42 18.64 7.10 -0.65
CA GLY A 42 19.93 7.19 -1.33
C GLY A 42 20.00 8.24 -2.46
N ARG A 43 18.95 9.01 -2.65
CA ARG A 43 18.84 10.08 -3.66
C ARG A 43 17.76 11.09 -3.27
N SER A 44 17.72 12.25 -3.92
CA SER A 44 16.58 13.15 -3.83
C SER A 44 15.56 12.81 -4.92
N LEU A 45 14.28 13.05 -4.67
CA LEU A 45 13.19 12.75 -5.57
C LEU A 45 12.10 13.81 -5.47
N SER A 46 11.73 14.41 -6.60
CA SER A 46 10.61 15.36 -6.68
C SER A 46 9.66 14.95 -7.81
N LEU A 47 8.39 14.63 -7.47
CA LEU A 47 7.40 14.11 -8.42
C LEU A 47 6.05 14.77 -8.22
N SER A 48 5.35 15.04 -9.34
CA SER A 48 3.91 15.26 -9.38
C SER A 48 3.22 14.06 -10.01
N GLN A 49 2.24 13.49 -9.31
CA GLN A 49 1.58 12.24 -9.71
C GLN A 49 0.05 12.35 -9.63
N LEU A 50 -0.63 11.79 -10.63
CA LEU A 50 -2.07 11.56 -10.57
C LEU A 50 -2.31 10.16 -10.00
N VAL A 51 -3.01 10.10 -8.88
CA VAL A 51 -3.36 8.86 -8.18
C VAL A 51 -4.85 8.62 -8.28
N THR A 52 -5.22 7.47 -8.82
CA THR A 52 -6.59 6.98 -8.81
C THR A 52 -6.65 5.82 -7.83
N GLY A 53 -7.35 6.03 -6.71
CA GLY A 53 -7.56 5.03 -5.68
C GLY A 53 -8.93 4.38 -5.80
N GLU A 54 -8.99 3.07 -5.58
CA GLU A 54 -10.23 2.30 -5.48
C GLU A 54 -10.28 1.61 -4.12
N HIS A 55 -11.35 1.86 -3.35
CA HIS A 55 -11.59 1.24 -2.05
C HIS A 55 -13.09 1.17 -1.76
N GLY A 56 -13.59 -0.02 -1.36
CA GLY A 56 -15.00 -0.22 -1.04
C GLY A 56 -15.96 0.16 -2.18
N GLY A 57 -15.58 -0.10 -3.44
CA GLY A 57 -16.35 0.23 -4.64
C GLY A 57 -16.39 1.73 -4.98
N LYS A 58 -15.63 2.57 -4.28
CA LYS A 58 -15.53 4.02 -4.55
C LYS A 58 -14.20 4.34 -5.21
N ILE A 59 -14.23 5.28 -6.16
CA ILE A 59 -13.07 5.77 -6.87
C ILE A 59 -12.73 7.17 -6.38
N TYR A 60 -11.47 7.40 -6.06
CA TYR A 60 -10.91 8.67 -5.60
C TYR A 60 -9.81 9.11 -6.57
N LYS A 61 -9.79 10.38 -6.95
CA LYS A 61 -8.73 10.97 -7.76
C LYS A 61 -8.04 12.06 -6.96
N ILE A 62 -6.73 11.93 -6.76
CA ILE A 62 -5.93 12.82 -5.94
C ILE A 62 -4.64 13.09 -6.70
N ARG A 63 -4.15 14.32 -6.66
CA ARG A 63 -2.80 14.64 -7.13
C ARG A 63 -1.85 14.59 -5.94
N TYR A 64 -0.78 13.82 -6.05
CA TYR A 64 0.29 13.78 -5.07
C TYR A 64 1.44 14.64 -5.55
N GLU A 65 1.93 15.50 -4.66
CA GLU A 65 3.19 16.19 -4.78
C GLU A 65 4.17 15.56 -3.78
N LEU A 66 5.25 15.00 -4.29
CA LEU A 66 6.29 14.32 -3.53
C LEU A 66 7.55 15.16 -3.59
N ASP A 67 8.18 15.38 -2.43
CA ASP A 67 9.47 16.01 -2.30
C ASP A 67 10.27 15.27 -1.22
N ILE A 68 11.37 14.62 -1.62
CA ILE A 68 12.18 13.79 -0.75
C ILE A 68 13.64 14.19 -0.90
N THR A 69 14.23 14.60 0.20
CA THR A 69 15.68 14.83 0.36
C THR A 69 16.21 13.90 1.46
N PRO A 70 17.53 13.78 1.66
CA PRO A 70 18.07 13.00 2.77
C PRO A 70 17.54 13.42 4.15
N GLU A 71 17.20 14.68 4.33
CA GLU A 71 16.76 15.26 5.60
C GLU A 71 15.25 15.24 5.79
N ARG A 72 14.50 15.19 4.68
CA ARG A 72 13.05 15.41 4.71
C ARG A 72 12.32 14.59 3.65
N LEU A 73 11.16 14.07 4.02
CA LEU A 73 10.17 13.52 3.11
C LEU A 73 8.88 14.33 3.27
N ALA A 74 8.31 14.78 2.16
CA ALA A 74 7.00 15.42 2.13
C ALA A 74 6.11 14.79 1.05
N ILE A 75 4.87 14.49 1.42
CA ILE A 75 3.80 14.09 0.52
C ILE A 75 2.64 15.04 0.77
N VAL A 76 2.15 15.70 -0.29
CA VAL A 76 0.95 16.53 -0.22
C VAL A 76 -0.09 15.97 -1.19
N GLY A 77 -1.25 15.62 -0.67
CA GLY A 77 -2.40 15.20 -1.48
C GLY A 77 -3.30 16.39 -1.80
N LEU A 78 -3.56 16.63 -3.08
CA LEU A 78 -4.35 17.74 -3.58
C LEU A 78 -5.62 17.25 -4.28
N ALA A 79 -6.74 17.93 -4.06
CA ALA A 79 -7.94 17.78 -4.87
C ALA A 79 -7.72 18.32 -6.30
N SER A 80 -8.60 17.98 -7.23
CA SER A 80 -8.53 18.45 -8.63
C SER A 80 -8.51 19.99 -8.76
N MET A 81 -9.07 20.71 -7.79
CA MET A 81 -9.07 22.18 -7.74
C MET A 81 -7.87 22.76 -6.96
N GLY A 82 -6.88 21.94 -6.60
CA GLY A 82 -5.66 22.35 -5.89
C GLY A 82 -5.79 22.50 -4.37
N ALA A 83 -6.97 22.22 -3.79
CA ALA A 83 -7.12 22.25 -2.33
C ALA A 83 -6.35 21.11 -1.68
N THR A 84 -5.60 21.40 -0.61
CA THR A 84 -4.88 20.37 0.16
C THR A 84 -5.85 19.48 0.92
N LEU A 85 -5.79 18.18 0.65
CA LEU A 85 -6.58 17.15 1.32
C LEU A 85 -5.85 16.57 2.53
N PHE A 86 -4.54 16.39 2.41
CA PHE A 86 -3.67 15.91 3.50
C PHE A 86 -2.21 16.28 3.24
N SER A 87 -1.41 16.20 4.30
CA SER A 87 0.04 16.22 4.20
C SER A 87 0.67 15.16 5.10
N ILE A 88 1.79 14.61 4.67
CA ILE A 88 2.65 13.68 5.42
C ILE A 88 4.05 14.26 5.34
N ILE A 89 4.64 14.57 6.48
CA ILE A 89 5.99 15.13 6.57
C ILE A 89 6.79 14.29 7.56
N GLN A 90 7.94 13.81 7.11
CA GLN A 90 8.93 13.16 7.96
C GLN A 90 10.23 13.95 7.92
N GLU A 91 10.61 14.50 9.06
CA GLU A 91 11.78 15.36 9.20
C GLU A 91 12.35 15.19 10.62
N LYS A 92 13.69 15.14 10.74
CA LYS A 92 14.40 15.02 12.03
C LYS A 92 13.89 13.87 12.91
N GLY A 93 13.53 12.73 12.29
CA GLY A 93 12.98 11.56 12.97
C GLY A 93 11.53 11.69 13.43
N LYS A 94 10.87 12.82 13.15
CA LYS A 94 9.45 13.04 13.49
C LYS A 94 8.57 12.88 12.27
N LEU A 95 7.49 12.11 12.40
CA LEU A 95 6.43 11.97 11.42
C LEU A 95 5.25 12.86 11.84
N THR A 96 4.81 13.74 10.94
CA THR A 96 3.62 14.58 11.10
C THR A 96 2.64 14.27 9.98
N ILE A 97 1.40 13.92 10.33
CA ILE A 97 0.32 13.63 9.39
C ILE A 97 -0.83 14.58 9.67
N GLU A 98 -1.17 15.40 8.68
CA GLU A 98 -2.35 16.27 8.72
C GLU A 98 -3.39 15.75 7.74
N ASN A 99 -4.61 15.57 8.20
CA ASN A 99 -5.74 15.13 7.38
C ASN A 99 -6.85 16.19 7.44
N ARG A 100 -7.20 16.77 6.28
CA ARG A 100 -8.20 17.83 6.17
C ARG A 100 -9.54 17.34 5.61
N ILE A 101 -9.65 16.05 5.30
CA ILE A 101 -10.90 15.44 4.82
C ILE A 101 -11.34 14.29 5.70
N LYS A 102 -12.66 14.11 5.83
CA LYS A 102 -13.22 12.90 6.43
C LYS A 102 -12.98 11.74 5.46
N ARG A 103 -12.17 10.77 5.87
CA ARG A 103 -11.92 9.53 5.12
C ARG A 103 -12.80 8.40 5.61
N PRO A 104 -12.99 7.35 4.81
CA PRO A 104 -13.50 6.09 5.33
C PRO A 104 -12.63 5.65 6.53
N SER A 105 -13.27 5.21 7.60
CA SER A 105 -12.64 4.95 8.91
C SER A 105 -11.51 3.91 8.91
N ASN A 106 -11.35 3.17 7.82
CA ASN A 106 -10.40 2.06 7.68
C ASN A 106 -9.21 2.35 6.73
N LEU A 107 -9.12 3.56 6.15
CA LEU A 107 -8.01 3.94 5.28
C LEU A 107 -7.09 4.96 6.00
N ASP A 108 -6.04 4.45 6.64
CA ASP A 108 -5.03 5.26 7.31
C ASP A 108 -4.03 5.85 6.29
N LEU A 109 -3.69 7.14 6.44
CA LEU A 109 -2.68 7.82 5.62
C LEU A 109 -1.28 7.18 5.72
N ARG A 110 -1.03 6.41 6.76
CA ARG A 110 0.21 5.66 6.92
C ARG A 110 0.42 4.62 5.83
N TYR A 111 -0.66 4.10 5.23
CA TYR A 111 -0.54 3.24 4.04
C TYR A 111 0.04 3.98 2.84
N THR A 112 -0.28 5.27 2.66
CA THR A 112 0.34 6.09 1.60
C THR A 112 1.86 6.14 1.74
N LEU A 113 2.37 6.18 2.98
CA LEU A 113 3.80 6.17 3.23
C LEU A 113 4.42 4.80 2.95
N SER A 114 3.74 3.71 3.33
CA SER A 114 4.18 2.34 3.02
C SER A 114 4.23 2.09 1.52
N ASP A 115 3.23 2.57 0.78
CA ASP A 115 3.17 2.49 -0.68
C ASP A 115 4.35 3.23 -1.32
N LEU A 116 4.66 4.42 -0.81
CA LEU A 116 5.81 5.19 -1.26
C LEU A 116 7.12 4.42 -1.04
N TYR A 117 7.31 3.85 0.16
CA TYR A 117 8.51 3.06 0.46
C TYR A 117 8.61 1.85 -0.45
N LEU A 118 7.54 1.07 -0.58
CA LEU A 118 7.53 -0.12 -1.43
C LEU A 118 7.82 0.23 -2.90
N THR A 119 7.37 1.40 -3.35
CA THR A 119 7.55 1.85 -4.72
C THR A 119 8.97 2.34 -5.00
N TYR A 120 9.57 3.14 -4.12
CA TYR A 120 10.76 3.92 -4.47
C TYR A 120 12.02 3.52 -3.71
N TRP A 121 11.94 2.90 -2.53
CA TRP A 121 13.12 2.58 -1.73
C TRP A 121 13.95 1.45 -2.34
N PRO A 122 15.28 1.46 -2.09
CA PRO A 122 16.16 0.38 -2.52
C PRO A 122 15.75 -0.97 -1.93
N SER A 123 15.80 -2.03 -2.75
CA SER A 123 15.40 -3.39 -2.36
C SER A 123 16.15 -3.90 -1.12
N LYS A 124 17.43 -3.54 -0.97
CA LYS A 124 18.23 -3.90 0.21
C LYS A 124 17.62 -3.32 1.50
N VAL A 125 17.25 -2.03 1.49
CA VAL A 125 16.66 -1.34 2.65
C VAL A 125 15.31 -1.95 3.01
N LEU A 126 14.46 -2.22 2.00
CA LEU A 126 13.16 -2.86 2.20
C LEU A 126 13.29 -4.26 2.76
N ASN A 127 14.20 -5.06 2.21
CA ASN A 127 14.43 -6.43 2.67
C ASN A 127 14.90 -6.47 4.13
N GLU A 128 15.82 -5.59 4.51
CA GLU A 128 16.31 -5.49 5.89
C GLU A 128 15.19 -5.04 6.85
N ALA A 129 14.37 -4.05 6.46
CA ALA A 129 13.29 -3.54 7.30
C ALA A 129 12.18 -4.57 7.49
N LEU A 130 11.76 -5.23 6.43
CA LEU A 130 10.69 -6.24 6.45
C LEU A 130 11.11 -7.51 7.18
N SER A 131 12.35 -7.96 7.02
CA SER A 131 12.88 -9.13 7.73
C SER A 131 12.85 -8.96 9.26
N ARG A 132 13.04 -7.75 9.78
CA ARG A 132 12.96 -7.45 11.22
C ARG A 132 11.58 -7.65 11.82
N ILE A 133 10.55 -7.65 10.99
CA ILE A 133 9.15 -7.76 11.39
C ILE A 133 8.48 -9.01 10.84
N ASN A 134 9.28 -10.02 10.46
CA ASN A 134 8.82 -11.32 9.98
C ASN A 134 8.02 -11.25 8.68
N PHE A 135 8.40 -10.36 7.76
CA PHE A 135 7.93 -10.34 6.38
C PHE A 135 9.10 -10.56 5.43
N GLN A 136 8.79 -10.98 4.23
CA GLN A 136 9.74 -11.15 3.14
C GLN A 136 9.49 -10.09 2.08
N PHE A 137 10.56 -9.63 1.46
CA PHE A 137 10.51 -8.77 0.30
C PHE A 137 10.90 -9.56 -0.94
N TYR A 138 10.15 -9.39 -2.01
CA TYR A 138 10.45 -9.96 -3.31
C TYR A 138 10.49 -8.86 -4.37
N GLU A 139 11.49 -8.90 -5.24
CA GLU A 139 11.58 -8.09 -6.45
C GLU A 139 11.84 -9.01 -7.63
N ALA A 140 11.08 -8.86 -8.71
CA ALA A 140 11.30 -9.61 -9.94
C ALA A 140 12.66 -9.23 -10.56
N PRO A 141 13.36 -10.16 -11.26
CA PRO A 141 14.68 -9.88 -11.85
C PRO A 141 14.67 -8.70 -12.85
N ASP A 142 13.58 -8.50 -13.57
CA ASP A 142 13.35 -7.39 -14.50
C ASP A 142 12.84 -6.12 -13.81
N ARG A 143 12.70 -6.15 -12.49
CA ARG A 143 12.17 -5.06 -11.66
C ARG A 143 10.77 -4.58 -12.06
N SER A 144 10.00 -5.43 -12.70
CA SER A 144 8.61 -5.12 -13.08
C SER A 144 7.63 -5.25 -11.91
N VAL A 145 7.99 -6.04 -10.89
CA VAL A 145 7.12 -6.34 -9.75
C VAL A 145 7.90 -6.32 -8.43
N ARG A 146 7.29 -5.74 -7.39
CA ARG A 146 7.74 -5.85 -6.00
C ARG A 146 6.61 -6.36 -5.13
N ARG A 147 6.91 -7.20 -4.14
CA ARG A 147 5.93 -7.76 -3.21
C ARG A 147 6.41 -7.74 -1.78
N ILE A 148 5.46 -7.53 -0.87
CA ILE A 148 5.60 -7.90 0.54
C ILE A 148 4.89 -9.23 0.73
N LEU A 149 5.59 -10.20 1.27
CA LEU A 149 5.07 -11.55 1.52
C LEU A 149 5.03 -11.83 3.03
N SER A 150 4.02 -12.57 3.48
CA SER A 150 4.01 -13.18 4.81
C SER A 150 5.09 -14.27 4.90
N LEU A 151 5.43 -14.73 6.12
CA LEU A 151 6.31 -15.90 6.29
C LEU A 151 5.74 -17.19 5.69
N LYS A 152 4.44 -17.21 5.39
CA LYS A 152 3.79 -18.36 4.71
C LYS A 152 3.82 -18.24 3.19
N GLY A 153 4.34 -17.14 2.66
CA GLY A 153 4.39 -16.86 1.23
C GLY A 153 3.14 -16.16 0.66
N ASP A 154 2.17 -15.79 1.52
CA ASP A 154 0.99 -15.05 1.04
C ASP A 154 1.40 -13.62 0.67
N THR A 155 0.92 -13.11 -0.47
CA THR A 155 1.13 -11.73 -0.88
C THR A 155 0.27 -10.80 -0.04
N ILE A 156 0.90 -9.82 0.62
CA ILE A 156 0.25 -8.79 1.44
C ILE A 156 0.04 -7.52 0.62
N ALA A 157 1.06 -7.11 -0.12
CA ALA A 157 1.02 -5.97 -1.02
C ALA A 157 1.89 -6.22 -2.25
N GLU A 158 1.49 -5.64 -3.38
CA GLU A 158 2.21 -5.75 -4.65
C GLU A 158 2.28 -4.40 -5.34
N VAL A 159 3.45 -4.10 -5.93
CA VAL A 159 3.67 -2.97 -6.84
C VAL A 159 4.06 -3.52 -8.20
N ILE A 160 3.32 -3.13 -9.23
CA ILE A 160 3.56 -3.51 -10.62
C ILE A 160 3.92 -2.25 -11.40
N TYR A 161 5.04 -2.28 -12.10
CA TYR A 161 5.52 -1.20 -12.97
C TYR A 161 5.23 -1.54 -14.42
N SER A 162 4.50 -0.68 -15.14
CA SER A 162 4.28 -0.90 -16.57
C SER A 162 5.58 -0.77 -17.37
N ALA A 163 5.66 -1.50 -18.48
CA ALA A 163 6.83 -1.51 -19.36
C ALA A 163 7.01 -0.22 -20.18
N ALA A 164 6.09 0.76 -20.10
CA ALA A 164 6.13 1.98 -20.87
C ALA A 164 7.29 2.88 -20.45
N HIS A 165 8.21 3.14 -21.37
CA HIS A 165 9.32 4.10 -21.38
C HIS A 165 9.73 4.74 -20.06
N GLN A 166 11.02 4.71 -19.74
CA GLN A 166 11.68 5.01 -18.45
C GLN A 166 11.25 6.30 -17.70
N GLN A 167 10.53 7.22 -18.34
CA GLN A 167 10.12 8.50 -17.71
C GLN A 167 8.64 8.58 -17.32
N ASN A 168 7.76 7.68 -17.79
CA ASN A 168 6.31 7.72 -17.52
C ASN A 168 5.78 6.32 -17.19
N ARG A 169 6.35 5.67 -16.19
CA ARG A 169 5.85 4.37 -15.74
C ARG A 169 4.52 4.57 -15.01
N ASP A 170 3.47 3.95 -15.54
CA ASP A 170 2.26 3.74 -14.76
C ASP A 170 2.56 2.69 -13.68
N ILE A 171 2.16 2.98 -12.46
CA ILE A 171 2.39 2.12 -11.31
C ILE A 171 1.03 1.65 -10.81
N LEU A 172 0.89 0.35 -10.60
CA LEU A 172 -0.26 -0.25 -9.95
C LEU A 172 0.18 -0.77 -8.59
N ILE A 173 -0.53 -0.39 -7.53
CA ILE A 173 -0.34 -0.92 -6.18
C ILE A 173 -1.62 -1.62 -5.77
N GLU A 174 -1.49 -2.84 -5.27
CA GLU A 174 -2.60 -3.63 -4.73
C GLU A 174 -2.26 -4.10 -3.31
N HIS A 175 -3.21 -3.92 -2.39
CA HIS A 175 -3.17 -4.49 -1.06
C HIS A 175 -4.23 -5.57 -0.91
N PHE A 176 -3.85 -6.70 -0.32
CA PHE A 176 -4.69 -7.88 -0.19
C PHE A 176 -5.24 -8.07 1.23
N ASP A 177 -4.58 -7.52 2.25
CA ASP A 177 -5.02 -7.51 3.64
C ASP A 177 -6.08 -6.43 3.92
N ILE A 178 -5.93 -5.27 3.31
CA ILE A 178 -6.92 -4.20 3.26
C ILE A 178 -7.19 -3.95 1.78
N PRO A 179 -8.31 -4.44 1.23
CA PRO A 179 -8.52 -4.41 -0.21
C PRO A 179 -8.64 -2.97 -0.72
N TYR A 180 -7.54 -2.43 -1.20
CA TYR A 180 -7.51 -1.22 -2.00
C TYR A 180 -6.50 -1.34 -3.14
N ARG A 181 -6.73 -0.55 -4.17
CA ARG A 181 -5.89 -0.47 -5.37
C ARG A 181 -5.60 0.98 -5.69
N LEU A 182 -4.34 1.26 -6.05
CA LEU A 182 -3.90 2.56 -6.54
C LEU A 182 -3.33 2.42 -7.94
N ARG A 183 -3.77 3.30 -8.85
CA ARG A 183 -3.11 3.54 -10.14
C ARG A 183 -2.45 4.89 -10.08
N ILE A 184 -1.14 4.93 -10.31
CA ILE A 184 -0.32 6.13 -10.19
C ILE A 184 0.28 6.42 -11.56
N LYS A 185 0.09 7.66 -12.02
CA LYS A 185 0.69 8.17 -13.25
C LYS A 185 1.53 9.38 -12.91
N THR A 186 2.82 9.33 -13.19
CA THR A 186 3.71 10.48 -13.03
C THR A 186 3.43 11.50 -14.14
N VAL A 187 3.20 12.76 -13.74
CA VAL A 187 2.91 13.88 -14.64
C VAL A 187 4.17 14.69 -14.91
N SER A 188 4.96 14.93 -13.88
CA SER A 188 6.22 15.67 -14.00
C SER A 188 7.17 15.31 -12.86
N GLY A 189 8.44 15.65 -13.03
CA GLY A 189 9.50 15.44 -12.06
C GLY A 189 10.40 14.27 -12.40
N GLY A 190 11.33 13.96 -11.51
CA GLY A 190 12.35 12.93 -11.63
C GLY A 190 13.30 12.94 -10.45
N ASP A 191 14.44 12.27 -10.62
CA ASP A 191 15.54 12.36 -9.67
C ASP A 191 16.07 13.78 -9.65
N VAL A 192 16.26 14.34 -8.47
CA VAL A 192 16.92 15.63 -8.28
C VAL A 192 18.39 15.33 -8.01
N PRO A 193 19.32 15.96 -8.77
CA PRO A 193 20.77 15.76 -8.60
C PRO A 193 21.24 16.07 -7.19
#